data_0ec81126e3359bd4e433dc03217da421
#
_entry.id   0ec81126e3359bd4e433dc03217da421
#
_cell.length_a   1.000
_cell.length_b   1.000
_cell.length_c   1.000
_cell.angle_alpha   90.00
_cell.angle_beta   90.00
_cell.angle_gamma   90.00
#
_symmetry.space_group_name_H-M   'P 1'
#
loop_
_entity.id
_entity.type
_entity.pdbx_description
1 polymer ?
#
loop_
_entity_poly.entity_id
_entity_poly.type
_entity_poly.pdbx_seq_one_letter_code
_entity_poly.pdbx_strand_id
1 'polypeptide(L)'
;MSEKKNILRVENVTMQFGGVVAVDNLNMEINEGEIVALIGPNGAGKTTAFNVITGVYAPSNGRVWFDGECIVENHPQGKMKKLYKGEHNGEYTHVKEPTPDRITALGMARTFQNIRLWKSMTVFDNVLIAKHMRRSSNVFSATFRGNLKEEAAQRREVAELLELVGLSDVKDELATSLPYGKQRRLEIARALATHPKLLLLDEPAAGMNPQETLELTEFIGQIREKFQITILLIEHHMDLVMDISDRIYVLDFGKLIAHGVPEEIQNNERVIDAYLGVSDDAED
;
A
#
# COMPACT_ATOMS: atom_id res chain seq x y z
N MET A 1 15.72 -22.28 8.56
CA MET A 1 14.63 -21.44 8.07
C MET A 1 15.11 -20.88 6.75
N SER A 2 14.40 -21.10 5.63
CA SER A 2 14.79 -20.46 4.37
C SER A 2 14.61 -18.95 4.54
N GLU A 3 15.61 -18.17 4.13
CA GLU A 3 15.46 -16.72 4.05
C GLU A 3 14.22 -16.40 3.20
N LYS A 4 13.25 -15.66 3.76
CA LYS A 4 12.11 -15.18 3.02
C LYS A 4 12.60 -14.22 1.93
N LYS A 5 12.08 -14.35 0.72
CA LYS A 5 12.41 -13.46 -0.40
C LYS A 5 11.97 -12.04 -0.10
N ASN A 6 12.86 -11.07 -0.29
CA ASN A 6 12.51 -9.66 -0.20
C ASN A 6 11.62 -9.25 -1.39
N ILE A 7 10.44 -8.69 -1.11
CA ILE A 7 9.48 -8.24 -2.14
C ILE A 7 9.54 -6.74 -2.37
N LEU A 8 9.78 -5.95 -1.33
CA LEU A 8 9.92 -4.50 -1.42
C LEU A 8 11.13 -4.05 -0.62
N ARG A 9 11.96 -3.19 -1.22
CA ARG A 9 13.05 -2.50 -0.54
C ARG A 9 13.07 -1.04 -0.93
N VAL A 10 13.08 -0.19 0.09
CA VAL A 10 13.17 1.27 -0.01
C VAL A 10 14.57 1.66 0.48
N GLU A 11 15.34 2.34 -0.36
CA GLU A 11 16.73 2.72 -0.09
C GLU A 11 16.88 4.23 -0.13
N ASN A 12 17.25 4.82 1.02
CA ASN A 12 17.61 6.22 1.18
C ASN A 12 16.61 7.20 0.58
N VAL A 13 15.30 6.84 0.66
CA VAL A 13 14.25 7.66 0.05
C VAL A 13 14.05 8.92 0.86
N THR A 14 14.30 10.05 0.20
CA THR A 14 14.00 11.38 0.72
C THR A 14 13.01 12.06 -0.20
N MET A 15 11.97 12.65 0.38
CA MET A 15 10.99 13.47 -0.34
C MET A 15 10.88 14.84 0.29
N GLN A 16 11.26 15.85 -0.48
CA GLN A 16 11.28 17.24 -0.07
C GLN A 16 10.35 18.08 -0.94
N PHE A 17 9.46 18.82 -0.31
CA PHE A 17 8.58 19.78 -0.96
C PHE A 17 9.04 21.21 -0.62
N GLY A 18 9.69 21.87 -1.57
CA GLY A 18 10.29 23.18 -1.30
C GLY A 18 11.29 23.15 -0.16
N GLY A 19 11.00 23.80 0.97
CA GLY A 19 11.85 23.81 2.16
C GLY A 19 11.56 22.73 3.18
N VAL A 20 10.49 21.93 2.99
CA VAL A 20 10.04 20.93 3.95
C VAL A 20 10.46 19.54 3.50
N VAL A 21 11.19 18.81 4.35
CA VAL A 21 11.51 17.40 4.15
C VAL A 21 10.40 16.57 4.78
N ALA A 22 9.54 15.97 3.94
CA ALA A 22 8.40 15.20 4.39
C ALA A 22 8.74 13.72 4.68
N VAL A 23 9.78 13.19 4.03
CA VAL A 23 10.39 11.89 4.31
C VAL A 23 11.90 12.08 4.18
N ASP A 24 12.65 11.65 5.17
CA ASP A 24 14.09 11.87 5.28
C ASP A 24 14.82 10.51 5.41
N ASN A 25 15.54 10.14 4.36
CA ASN A 25 16.40 8.97 4.32
C ASN A 25 15.72 7.66 4.77
N LEU A 26 14.49 7.43 4.30
CA LEU A 26 13.74 6.22 4.65
C LEU A 26 14.40 4.97 4.05
N ASN A 27 14.70 4.01 4.93
CA ASN A 27 15.14 2.68 4.58
C ASN A 27 14.16 1.67 5.18
N MET A 28 13.59 0.81 4.34
CA MET A 28 12.57 -0.17 4.75
C MET A 28 12.62 -1.40 3.84
N GLU A 29 12.33 -2.57 4.42
CA GLU A 29 12.28 -3.84 3.70
C GLU A 29 11.02 -4.61 4.08
N ILE A 30 10.43 -5.29 3.09
CA ILE A 30 9.27 -6.18 3.29
C ILE A 30 9.59 -7.51 2.61
N ASN A 31 9.36 -8.61 3.32
CA ASN A 31 9.54 -9.95 2.78
C ASN A 31 8.21 -10.54 2.32
N GLU A 32 8.28 -11.50 1.42
CA GLU A 32 7.12 -12.17 0.85
C GLU A 32 6.25 -12.83 1.94
N GLY A 33 4.94 -12.57 1.90
CA GLY A 33 3.96 -13.10 2.85
C GLY A 33 3.92 -12.38 4.21
N GLU A 34 4.65 -11.28 4.41
CA GLU A 34 4.57 -10.49 5.65
C GLU A 34 3.41 -9.48 5.59
N ILE A 35 2.84 -9.17 6.76
CA ILE A 35 2.09 -7.94 7.00
C ILE A 35 3.03 -6.98 7.72
N VAL A 36 3.35 -5.87 7.04
CA VAL A 36 4.18 -4.80 7.61
C VAL A 36 3.34 -3.55 7.79
N ALA A 37 3.38 -2.94 8.96
CA ALA A 37 2.73 -1.66 9.21
C ALA A 37 3.73 -0.50 9.18
N LEU A 38 3.32 0.62 8.61
CA LEU A 38 4.00 1.92 8.69
C LEU A 38 3.14 2.86 9.52
N ILE A 39 3.56 3.14 10.74
CA ILE A 39 2.81 3.95 11.70
C ILE A 39 3.56 5.25 12.05
N GLY A 40 2.93 6.09 12.83
CA GLY A 40 3.48 7.35 13.32
C GLY A 40 2.40 8.41 13.50
N PRO A 41 2.69 9.54 14.18
CA PRO A 41 1.76 10.65 14.36
C PRO A 41 1.25 11.25 13.05
N ASN A 42 0.24 12.12 13.16
CA ASN A 42 -0.23 12.88 12.00
C ASN A 42 0.89 13.81 11.51
N GLY A 43 1.10 13.81 10.19
CA GLY A 43 2.21 14.59 9.60
C GLY A 43 3.58 13.90 9.61
N ALA A 44 3.70 12.68 10.16
CA ALA A 44 4.96 11.95 10.20
C ALA A 44 5.55 11.53 8.84
N GLY A 45 4.81 11.73 7.72
CA GLY A 45 5.30 11.42 6.37
C GLY A 45 4.83 10.09 5.78
N LYS A 46 3.97 9.32 6.47
CA LYS A 46 3.47 8.00 6.05
C LYS A 46 2.87 8.00 4.64
N THR A 47 1.88 8.84 4.40
CA THR A 47 1.22 8.96 3.08
C THR A 47 2.18 9.41 1.99
N THR A 48 3.17 10.25 2.33
CA THR A 48 4.23 10.66 1.40
C THR A 48 5.11 9.48 1.02
N ALA A 49 5.51 8.65 1.98
CA ALA A 49 6.27 7.41 1.72
C ALA A 49 5.48 6.47 0.80
N PHE A 50 4.19 6.23 1.05
CA PHE A 50 3.31 5.44 0.17
C PHE A 50 3.23 6.01 -1.24
N ASN A 51 3.11 7.33 -1.37
CA ASN A 51 3.05 7.99 -2.67
C ASN A 51 4.34 7.81 -3.47
N VAL A 52 5.50 7.82 -2.81
CA VAL A 52 6.79 7.52 -3.46
C VAL A 52 6.86 6.05 -3.87
N ILE A 53 6.53 5.12 -2.96
CA ILE A 53 6.57 3.68 -3.22
C ILE A 53 5.66 3.31 -4.41
N THR A 54 4.50 3.96 -4.52
CA THR A 54 3.50 3.68 -5.57
C THR A 54 3.64 4.56 -6.82
N GLY A 55 4.73 5.32 -6.96
CA GLY A 55 5.03 6.12 -8.15
C GLY A 55 4.09 7.32 -8.36
N VAL A 56 3.36 7.74 -7.34
CA VAL A 56 2.55 8.99 -7.38
C VAL A 56 3.47 10.21 -7.34
N TYR A 57 4.55 10.11 -6.58
CA TYR A 57 5.62 11.12 -6.51
C TYR A 57 6.96 10.49 -6.82
N ALA A 58 7.75 11.16 -7.65
CA ALA A 58 9.17 10.90 -7.74
C ALA A 58 9.87 11.41 -6.47
N PRO A 59 10.71 10.60 -5.81
CA PRO A 59 11.45 11.06 -4.64
C PRO A 59 12.44 12.16 -5.03
N SER A 60 12.84 12.98 -4.06
CA SER A 60 13.94 13.91 -4.25
C SER A 60 15.29 13.21 -4.34
N ASN A 61 15.40 12.03 -3.71
CA ASN A 61 16.57 11.17 -3.72
C ASN A 61 16.20 9.76 -3.29
N GLY A 62 16.88 8.74 -3.82
CA GLY A 62 16.74 7.35 -3.37
C GLY A 62 16.15 6.40 -4.39
N ARG A 63 15.92 5.16 -3.96
CA ARG A 63 15.42 4.06 -4.80
C ARG A 63 14.31 3.28 -4.13
N VAL A 64 13.47 2.69 -4.97
CA VAL A 64 12.50 1.65 -4.57
C VAL A 64 12.69 0.43 -5.46
N TRP A 65 12.87 -0.71 -4.84
CA TRP A 65 12.97 -2.01 -5.47
C TRP A 65 11.70 -2.81 -5.19
N PHE A 66 11.17 -3.46 -6.21
CA PHE A 66 10.03 -4.34 -6.10
C PHE A 66 10.27 -5.63 -6.87
N ASP A 67 10.11 -6.77 -6.17
CA ASP A 67 10.35 -8.13 -6.71
C ASP A 67 11.71 -8.26 -7.44
N GLY A 68 12.75 -7.63 -6.88
CA GLY A 68 14.11 -7.66 -7.42
C GLY A 68 14.40 -6.66 -8.53
N GLU A 69 13.41 -5.88 -8.99
CA GLU A 69 13.57 -4.82 -9.98
C GLU A 69 13.56 -3.44 -9.32
N CYS A 70 14.52 -2.56 -9.66
CA CYS A 70 14.45 -1.15 -9.28
C CYS A 70 13.32 -0.49 -10.07
N ILE A 71 12.24 -0.12 -9.40
CA ILE A 71 11.06 0.48 -10.04
C ILE A 71 11.06 2.01 -9.99
N VAL A 72 11.65 2.59 -8.95
CA VAL A 72 11.80 4.05 -8.79
C VAL A 72 13.26 4.35 -8.47
N GLU A 73 13.83 5.33 -9.12
CA GLU A 73 15.12 5.91 -8.77
C GLU A 73 15.11 7.39 -9.14
N ASN A 74 15.55 8.25 -8.24
CA ASN A 74 15.73 9.66 -8.54
C ASN A 74 16.87 10.25 -7.71
N HIS A 75 17.34 11.42 -8.15
CA HIS A 75 18.38 12.22 -7.51
C HIS A 75 18.04 13.70 -7.64
N PRO A 76 18.61 14.57 -6.77
CA PRO A 76 18.35 15.99 -6.82
C PRO A 76 18.68 16.60 -8.18
N GLN A 77 17.71 17.28 -8.81
CA GLN A 77 17.84 17.91 -10.12
C GLN A 77 17.41 19.37 -10.08
N GLY A 78 17.86 20.16 -11.04
CA GLY A 78 17.46 21.56 -11.20
C GLY A 78 17.65 22.38 -9.92
N LYS A 79 16.58 23.01 -9.45
CA LYS A 79 16.58 23.80 -8.20
C LYS A 79 16.86 22.95 -6.97
N MET A 80 16.37 21.71 -6.95
CA MET A 80 16.58 20.77 -5.84
C MET A 80 18.04 20.41 -5.63
N LYS A 81 18.86 20.39 -6.70
CA LYS A 81 20.31 20.15 -6.61
C LYS A 81 21.03 21.15 -5.70
N LYS A 82 20.51 22.38 -5.58
CA LYS A 82 21.05 23.43 -4.71
C LYS A 82 20.52 23.37 -3.28
N LEU A 83 19.32 22.78 -3.10
CA LEU A 83 18.62 22.74 -1.81
C LEU A 83 18.88 21.44 -1.05
N TYR A 84 19.04 20.33 -1.77
CA TYR A 84 19.24 19.02 -1.17
C TYR A 84 20.66 18.91 -0.58
N LYS A 85 20.73 18.64 0.72
CA LYS A 85 21.99 18.45 1.47
C LYS A 85 22.06 17.06 2.15
N GLY A 86 21.25 16.11 1.69
CA GLY A 86 21.18 14.76 2.29
C GLY A 86 22.50 13.99 2.20
N GLU A 87 22.67 13.03 3.08
CA GLU A 87 23.90 12.22 3.22
C GLU A 87 24.26 11.45 1.95
N HIS A 88 23.26 11.03 1.18
CA HIS A 88 23.42 10.24 -0.05
C HIS A 88 23.42 11.10 -1.33
N ASN A 89 23.84 12.36 -1.23
CA ASN A 89 23.89 13.25 -2.38
C ASN A 89 24.98 12.80 -3.37
N GLY A 90 24.55 12.47 -4.59
CA GLY A 90 25.44 12.01 -5.67
C GLY A 90 25.60 10.49 -5.78
N GLU A 91 25.03 9.70 -4.87
CA GLU A 91 25.04 8.24 -4.98
C GLU A 91 24.09 7.74 -6.09
N TYR A 92 22.96 8.43 -6.29
CA TYR A 92 21.98 8.13 -7.31
C TYR A 92 22.17 9.05 -8.51
N THR A 93 22.17 8.50 -9.70
CA THR A 93 22.48 9.24 -10.94
C THR A 93 21.48 9.02 -12.05
N HIS A 94 20.57 8.08 -11.88
CA HIS A 94 19.54 7.73 -12.86
C HIS A 94 18.19 8.26 -12.43
N VAL A 95 17.29 8.36 -13.40
CA VAL A 95 15.88 8.72 -13.16
C VAL A 95 15.01 7.61 -13.68
N LYS A 96 14.22 7.01 -12.78
CA LYS A 96 13.21 6.02 -13.11
C LYS A 96 11.93 6.38 -12.38
N GLU A 97 10.95 6.87 -13.10
CA GLU A 97 9.67 7.36 -12.60
C GLU A 97 8.53 6.66 -13.33
N PRO A 98 8.15 5.44 -12.92
CA PRO A 98 7.03 4.76 -13.52
C PRO A 98 5.71 5.41 -13.10
N THR A 99 4.72 5.32 -13.97
CA THR A 99 3.35 5.71 -13.64
C THR A 99 2.68 4.67 -12.72
N PRO A 100 1.67 5.05 -11.91
CA PRO A 100 0.98 4.13 -11.00
C PRO A 100 0.35 2.90 -11.70
N ASP A 101 -0.09 3.04 -12.95
CA ASP A 101 -0.61 1.92 -13.76
C ASP A 101 0.48 0.89 -14.08
N ARG A 102 1.70 1.33 -14.38
CA ARG A 102 2.85 0.44 -14.58
C ARG A 102 3.22 -0.29 -13.29
N ILE A 103 3.20 0.40 -12.15
CA ILE A 103 3.45 -0.22 -10.84
C ILE A 103 2.39 -1.27 -10.54
N THR A 104 1.11 -0.98 -10.84
CA THR A 104 0.02 -1.96 -10.71
C THR A 104 0.24 -3.17 -11.62
N ALA A 105 0.69 -2.94 -12.85
CA ALA A 105 1.00 -4.03 -13.80
C ALA A 105 2.15 -4.94 -13.32
N LEU A 106 3.12 -4.41 -12.56
CA LEU A 106 4.19 -5.21 -11.94
C LEU A 106 3.68 -6.09 -10.79
N GLY A 107 2.50 -5.81 -10.24
CA GLY A 107 1.88 -6.59 -9.17
C GLY A 107 1.80 -5.88 -7.82
N MET A 108 1.84 -4.57 -7.80
CA MET A 108 1.61 -3.76 -6.60
C MET A 108 0.26 -3.06 -6.70
N ALA A 109 -0.68 -3.37 -5.82
CA ALA A 109 -1.99 -2.72 -5.77
C ALA A 109 -2.13 -1.87 -4.51
N ARG A 110 -2.87 -0.76 -4.60
CA ARG A 110 -3.13 0.15 -3.48
C ARG A 110 -4.62 0.45 -3.36
N THR A 111 -5.13 0.43 -2.13
CA THR A 111 -6.38 1.11 -1.75
C THR A 111 -6.08 2.55 -1.34
N PHE A 112 -7.11 3.37 -1.23
CA PHE A 112 -6.96 4.77 -0.83
C PHE A 112 -7.71 5.03 0.48
N GLN A 113 -7.27 6.01 1.25
CA GLN A 113 -7.95 6.45 2.48
C GLN A 113 -9.44 6.73 2.21
N ASN A 114 -9.73 7.53 1.17
CA ASN A 114 -11.09 7.74 0.70
C ASN A 114 -11.46 6.65 -0.32
N ILE A 115 -12.50 5.88 -0.04
CA ILE A 115 -12.97 4.79 -0.89
C ILE A 115 -13.25 5.30 -2.32
N ARG A 116 -12.60 4.68 -3.31
CA ARG A 116 -12.72 5.03 -4.73
C ARG A 116 -13.42 3.93 -5.52
N LEU A 117 -14.74 3.85 -5.37
CA LEU A 117 -15.57 2.91 -6.15
C LEU A 117 -16.23 3.62 -7.33
N TRP A 118 -16.53 2.84 -8.37
CA TRP A 118 -17.37 3.30 -9.48
C TRP A 118 -18.82 3.32 -9.02
N LYS A 119 -19.29 4.52 -8.66
CA LYS A 119 -20.55 4.74 -7.96
C LYS A 119 -21.79 4.27 -8.73
N SER A 120 -21.75 4.31 -10.05
CA SER A 120 -22.83 3.92 -10.96
C SER A 120 -22.82 2.45 -11.38
N MET A 121 -21.88 1.68 -10.83
CA MET A 121 -21.69 0.26 -11.16
C MET A 121 -22.09 -0.64 -10.01
N THR A 122 -22.45 -1.88 -10.34
CA THR A 122 -22.71 -2.91 -9.36
C THR A 122 -21.42 -3.31 -8.62
N VAL A 123 -21.58 -4.03 -7.52
CA VAL A 123 -20.46 -4.66 -6.79
C VAL A 123 -19.67 -5.55 -7.74
N PHE A 124 -20.36 -6.39 -8.52
CA PHE A 124 -19.75 -7.30 -9.48
C PHE A 124 -18.95 -6.54 -10.56
N ASP A 125 -19.53 -5.52 -11.15
CA ASP A 125 -18.87 -4.76 -12.23
C ASP A 125 -17.66 -3.98 -11.73
N ASN A 126 -17.69 -3.49 -10.48
CA ASN A 126 -16.54 -2.84 -9.87
C ASN A 126 -15.31 -3.76 -9.80
N VAL A 127 -15.52 -5.04 -9.52
CA VAL A 127 -14.43 -6.03 -9.48
C VAL A 127 -14.04 -6.48 -10.88
N LEU A 128 -15.03 -6.69 -11.78
CA LEU A 128 -14.79 -7.14 -13.15
C LEU A 128 -13.91 -6.16 -13.95
N ILE A 129 -14.12 -4.85 -13.78
CA ILE A 129 -13.29 -3.84 -14.45
C ILE A 129 -11.81 -3.98 -14.06
N ALA A 130 -11.51 -4.24 -12.79
CA ALA A 130 -10.13 -4.41 -12.35
C ALA A 130 -9.45 -5.63 -13.00
N LYS A 131 -10.20 -6.69 -13.29
CA LYS A 131 -9.71 -7.84 -14.07
C LYS A 131 -9.28 -7.47 -15.48
N HIS A 132 -9.94 -6.53 -16.11
CA HIS A 132 -9.62 -6.12 -17.48
C HIS A 132 -8.24 -5.46 -17.62
N MET A 133 -7.68 -4.90 -16.55
CA MET A 133 -6.32 -4.33 -16.55
C MET A 133 -5.22 -5.37 -16.88
N ARG A 134 -5.48 -6.66 -16.61
CA ARG A 134 -4.54 -7.77 -16.93
C ARG A 134 -4.82 -8.46 -18.26
N ARG A 135 -5.68 -7.90 -19.08
CA ARG A 135 -6.01 -8.49 -20.36
C ARG A 135 -4.88 -8.32 -21.34
N SER A 136 -4.34 -9.44 -21.81
CA SER A 136 -3.29 -9.49 -22.84
C SER A 136 -3.83 -9.41 -24.27
N SER A 137 -5.15 -9.15 -24.46
CA SER A 137 -5.78 -9.19 -25.78
C SER A 137 -5.42 -7.96 -26.62
N ASN A 138 -4.71 -8.20 -27.73
CA ASN A 138 -4.52 -7.25 -28.81
C ASN A 138 -5.86 -6.97 -29.53
N VAL A 139 -5.99 -5.77 -30.12
CA VAL A 139 -7.18 -5.32 -30.90
C VAL A 139 -7.65 -6.36 -31.89
N PHE A 140 -6.75 -7.20 -32.45
CA PHE A 140 -7.06 -8.29 -33.36
C PHE A 140 -7.78 -9.48 -32.71
N SER A 141 -7.51 -9.80 -31.45
CA SER A 141 -8.19 -10.89 -30.72
C SER A 141 -9.60 -10.50 -30.24
N ALA A 142 -9.87 -9.21 -30.11
CA ALA A 142 -11.19 -8.68 -29.76
C ALA A 142 -12.23 -8.90 -30.88
N THR A 143 -11.80 -9.08 -32.11
CA THR A 143 -12.68 -9.23 -33.30
C THR A 143 -13.12 -10.69 -33.53
N PHE A 144 -12.43 -11.66 -32.95
CA PHE A 144 -12.74 -13.07 -33.13
C PHE A 144 -13.21 -13.72 -31.81
N ARG A 145 -14.25 -14.59 -31.87
CA ARG A 145 -14.96 -15.31 -30.79
C ARG A 145 -14.12 -16.00 -29.69
N GLY A 146 -12.78 -15.86 -29.67
CA GLY A 146 -11.91 -16.29 -28.59
C GLY A 146 -12.17 -15.60 -27.25
N ASN A 147 -12.82 -14.46 -27.28
CA ASN A 147 -13.06 -13.58 -26.14
C ASN A 147 -14.14 -14.10 -25.15
N LEU A 148 -15.10 -14.91 -25.62
CA LEU A 148 -16.20 -15.39 -24.78
C LEU A 148 -15.77 -16.38 -23.68
N LYS A 149 -14.76 -17.22 -23.96
CA LYS A 149 -14.22 -18.16 -22.96
C LYS A 149 -13.44 -17.44 -21.87
N GLU A 150 -12.62 -16.46 -22.27
CA GLU A 150 -11.85 -15.63 -21.33
C GLU A 150 -12.79 -14.79 -20.45
N GLU A 151 -13.81 -14.16 -21.05
CA GLU A 151 -14.80 -13.39 -20.31
C GLU A 151 -15.58 -14.27 -19.32
N ALA A 152 -15.99 -15.46 -19.71
CA ALA A 152 -16.67 -16.41 -18.82
C ALA A 152 -15.76 -16.88 -17.67
N ALA A 153 -14.46 -17.04 -17.91
CA ALA A 153 -13.48 -17.36 -16.87
C ALA A 153 -13.32 -16.19 -15.89
N GLN A 154 -13.15 -14.97 -16.38
CA GLN A 154 -13.05 -13.77 -15.56
C GLN A 154 -14.27 -13.54 -14.68
N ARG A 155 -15.49 -13.76 -15.24
CA ARG A 155 -16.74 -13.66 -14.48
C ARG A 155 -16.84 -14.71 -13.36
N ARG A 156 -16.33 -15.93 -13.58
CA ARG A 156 -16.25 -16.97 -12.52
C ARG A 156 -15.29 -16.57 -11.42
N GLU A 157 -14.08 -16.13 -11.78
CA GLU A 157 -13.09 -15.67 -10.81
C GLU A 157 -13.58 -14.47 -9.98
N VAL A 158 -14.34 -13.55 -10.60
CA VAL A 158 -14.98 -12.44 -9.88
C VAL A 158 -16.03 -12.95 -8.90
N ALA A 159 -16.85 -13.93 -9.30
CA ALA A 159 -17.85 -14.53 -8.41
C ALA A 159 -17.20 -15.24 -7.21
N GLU A 160 -16.15 -16.03 -7.46
CA GLU A 160 -15.35 -16.69 -6.43
C GLU A 160 -14.69 -15.67 -5.48
N LEU A 161 -14.12 -14.59 -6.03
CA LEU A 161 -13.54 -13.53 -5.22
C LEU A 161 -14.59 -12.84 -4.34
N LEU A 162 -15.77 -12.52 -4.89
CA LEU A 162 -16.86 -11.93 -4.12
C LEU A 162 -17.38 -12.86 -3.00
N GLU A 163 -17.39 -14.15 -3.22
CA GLU A 163 -17.69 -15.13 -2.19
C GLU A 163 -16.64 -15.12 -1.08
N LEU A 164 -15.34 -15.10 -1.45
CA LEU A 164 -14.23 -15.06 -0.50
C LEU A 164 -14.22 -13.80 0.38
N VAL A 165 -14.66 -12.67 -0.16
CA VAL A 165 -14.73 -11.40 0.59
C VAL A 165 -16.08 -11.14 1.24
N GLY A 166 -17.04 -12.07 1.14
CA GLY A 166 -18.37 -12.00 1.77
C GLY A 166 -19.28 -10.95 1.13
N LEU A 167 -19.23 -10.79 -0.20
CA LEU A 167 -20.05 -9.84 -0.96
C LEU A 167 -20.94 -10.49 -2.01
N SER A 168 -21.08 -11.83 -2.04
CA SER A 168 -21.89 -12.54 -3.03
C SER A 168 -23.37 -12.20 -2.95
N ASP A 169 -23.89 -12.00 -1.74
CA ASP A 169 -25.28 -11.65 -1.46
C ASP A 169 -25.71 -10.29 -2.05
N VAL A 170 -24.76 -9.38 -2.22
CA VAL A 170 -24.97 -7.99 -2.69
C VAL A 170 -24.31 -7.70 -4.05
N LYS A 171 -23.89 -8.75 -4.79
CA LYS A 171 -23.12 -8.62 -6.03
C LYS A 171 -23.80 -7.76 -7.12
N ASP A 172 -25.12 -7.79 -7.17
CA ASP A 172 -25.95 -7.09 -8.16
C ASP A 172 -26.40 -5.69 -7.67
N GLU A 173 -26.09 -5.32 -6.42
CA GLU A 173 -26.38 -4.00 -5.88
C GLU A 173 -25.39 -2.95 -6.38
N LEU A 174 -25.82 -1.67 -6.37
CA LEU A 174 -24.91 -0.56 -6.63
C LEU A 174 -23.88 -0.46 -5.50
N ALA A 175 -22.63 -0.17 -5.84
CA ALA A 175 -21.57 -0.01 -4.86
C ALA A 175 -21.88 1.05 -3.78
N THR A 176 -22.66 2.07 -4.13
CA THR A 176 -23.08 3.16 -3.22
C THR A 176 -24.19 2.78 -2.25
N SER A 177 -24.94 1.71 -2.50
CA SER A 177 -26.00 1.25 -1.58
C SER A 177 -25.44 0.45 -0.39
N LEU A 178 -24.17 0.02 -0.49
CA LEU A 178 -23.55 -0.78 0.54
C LEU A 178 -23.24 0.05 1.81
N PRO A 179 -23.33 -0.55 3.01
CA PRO A 179 -22.72 -0.02 4.23
C PRO A 179 -21.22 0.22 4.06
N TYR A 180 -20.65 1.16 4.81
CA TYR A 180 -19.25 1.58 4.68
C TYR A 180 -18.25 0.42 4.77
N GLY A 181 -18.40 -0.48 5.72
CA GLY A 181 -17.55 -1.67 5.86
C GLY A 181 -17.58 -2.59 4.62
N LYS A 182 -18.77 -2.81 4.02
CA LYS A 182 -18.89 -3.58 2.76
C LYS A 182 -18.28 -2.82 1.57
N GLN A 183 -18.37 -1.48 1.53
CA GLN A 183 -17.68 -0.68 0.51
C GLN A 183 -16.15 -0.83 0.62
N ARG A 184 -15.60 -0.84 1.83
CA ARG A 184 -14.16 -1.08 2.06
C ARG A 184 -13.74 -2.48 1.61
N ARG A 185 -14.51 -3.51 1.96
CA ARG A 185 -14.28 -4.88 1.46
C ARG A 185 -14.30 -4.96 -0.07
N LEU A 186 -15.22 -4.22 -0.72
CA LEU A 186 -15.29 -4.14 -2.18
C LEU A 186 -14.06 -3.45 -2.79
N GLU A 187 -13.56 -2.38 -2.18
CA GLU A 187 -12.34 -1.72 -2.62
C GLU A 187 -11.12 -2.65 -2.55
N ILE A 188 -11.00 -3.41 -1.46
CA ILE A 188 -9.95 -4.42 -1.30
C ILE A 188 -10.13 -5.55 -2.33
N ALA A 189 -11.35 -6.04 -2.55
CA ALA A 189 -11.65 -7.03 -3.58
C ALA A 189 -11.24 -6.57 -4.98
N ARG A 190 -11.48 -5.31 -5.31
CA ARG A 190 -11.01 -4.70 -6.56
C ARG A 190 -9.49 -4.73 -6.70
N ALA A 191 -8.76 -4.41 -5.62
CA ALA A 191 -7.31 -4.50 -5.61
C ALA A 191 -6.84 -5.94 -5.78
N LEU A 192 -7.43 -6.91 -5.07
CA LEU A 192 -7.13 -8.33 -5.18
C LEU A 192 -7.42 -8.91 -6.56
N ALA A 193 -8.44 -8.40 -7.26
CA ALA A 193 -8.77 -8.82 -8.62
C ALA A 193 -7.64 -8.56 -9.63
N THR A 194 -6.69 -7.69 -9.33
CA THR A 194 -5.47 -7.49 -10.13
C THR A 194 -4.38 -8.52 -9.85
N HIS A 195 -4.61 -9.53 -8.99
CA HIS A 195 -3.62 -10.51 -8.54
C HIS A 195 -2.29 -9.89 -8.10
N PRO A 196 -2.32 -8.99 -7.13
CA PRO A 196 -1.11 -8.32 -6.70
C PRO A 196 -0.20 -9.27 -5.90
N LYS A 197 1.11 -9.02 -5.94
CA LYS A 197 2.10 -9.64 -5.05
C LYS A 197 2.21 -8.86 -3.73
N LEU A 198 1.97 -7.54 -3.80
CA LEU A 198 1.97 -6.61 -2.67
C LEU A 198 0.71 -5.76 -2.70
N LEU A 199 -0.05 -5.80 -1.61
CA LEU A 199 -1.23 -4.97 -1.39
C LEU A 199 -0.90 -3.87 -0.38
N LEU A 200 -1.07 -2.62 -0.79
CA LEU A 200 -0.92 -1.45 0.09
C LEU A 200 -2.30 -1.01 0.57
N LEU A 201 -2.48 -0.97 1.88
CA LEU A 201 -3.71 -0.52 2.54
C LEU A 201 -3.46 0.82 3.23
N ASP A 202 -4.16 1.85 2.78
CA ASP A 202 -4.02 3.22 3.28
C ASP A 202 -5.18 3.55 4.22
N GLU A 203 -4.93 3.50 5.53
CA GLU A 203 -5.87 3.72 6.62
C GLU A 203 -7.21 2.95 6.41
N PRO A 204 -7.16 1.62 6.28
CA PRO A 204 -8.35 0.85 5.90
C PRO A 204 -9.47 0.90 6.96
N ALA A 205 -9.16 1.12 8.24
CA ALA A 205 -10.13 1.22 9.33
C ALA A 205 -10.62 2.65 9.61
N ALA A 206 -10.18 3.65 8.81
CA ALA A 206 -10.59 5.04 9.04
C ALA A 206 -12.12 5.21 9.02
N GLY A 207 -12.67 5.79 10.10
CA GLY A 207 -14.11 6.03 10.24
C GLY A 207 -14.96 4.83 10.66
N MET A 208 -14.34 3.70 11.00
CA MET A 208 -15.00 2.50 11.51
C MET A 208 -15.16 2.55 13.01
N ASN A 209 -16.23 1.92 13.51
CA ASN A 209 -16.40 1.67 14.94
C ASN A 209 -15.52 0.47 15.38
N PRO A 210 -15.33 0.22 16.71
CA PRO A 210 -14.46 -0.87 17.17
C PRO A 210 -14.84 -2.26 16.65
N GLN A 211 -16.13 -2.56 16.52
CA GLN A 211 -16.60 -3.85 16.00
C GLN A 211 -16.26 -4.01 14.50
N GLU A 212 -16.49 -2.97 13.71
CA GLU A 212 -16.14 -2.96 12.28
C GLU A 212 -14.62 -3.06 12.08
N THR A 213 -13.82 -2.43 12.95
CA THR A 213 -12.36 -2.53 12.94
C THR A 213 -11.91 -3.97 13.19
N LEU A 214 -12.49 -4.64 14.20
CA LEU A 214 -12.19 -6.05 14.49
C LEU A 214 -12.53 -6.95 13.29
N GLU A 215 -13.72 -6.80 12.69
CA GLU A 215 -14.12 -7.55 11.51
C GLU A 215 -13.20 -7.31 10.30
N LEU A 216 -12.69 -6.07 10.15
CA LEU A 216 -11.71 -5.74 9.12
C LEU A 216 -10.36 -6.39 9.42
N THR A 217 -9.92 -6.39 10.67
CA THR A 217 -8.68 -7.03 11.13
C THR A 217 -8.67 -8.52 10.77
N GLU A 218 -9.74 -9.23 11.16
CA GLU A 218 -9.93 -10.65 10.81
C GLU A 218 -9.95 -10.86 9.28
N PHE A 219 -10.64 -9.97 8.55
CA PHE A 219 -10.72 -10.04 7.10
C PHE A 219 -9.35 -9.86 6.44
N ILE A 220 -8.51 -8.92 6.89
CA ILE A 220 -7.14 -8.73 6.38
C ILE A 220 -6.29 -9.99 6.63
N GLY A 221 -6.39 -10.60 7.79
CA GLY A 221 -5.73 -11.86 8.10
C GLY A 221 -6.16 -12.99 7.15
N GLN A 222 -7.47 -13.12 6.91
CA GLN A 222 -8.03 -14.14 5.99
C GLN A 222 -7.54 -13.94 4.54
N ILE A 223 -7.49 -12.72 4.02
CA ILE A 223 -7.01 -12.48 2.65
C ILE A 223 -5.51 -12.75 2.53
N ARG A 224 -4.69 -12.40 3.55
CA ARG A 224 -3.27 -12.77 3.58
C ARG A 224 -3.08 -14.27 3.39
N GLU A 225 -3.80 -15.08 4.20
CA GLU A 225 -3.68 -16.53 4.17
C GLU A 225 -4.19 -17.14 2.86
N LYS A 226 -5.38 -16.72 2.42
CA LYS A 226 -6.02 -17.29 1.23
C LYS A 226 -5.30 -16.96 -0.06
N PHE A 227 -4.79 -15.73 -0.19
CA PHE A 227 -4.13 -15.25 -1.41
C PHE A 227 -2.61 -15.35 -1.32
N GLN A 228 -2.04 -15.76 -0.17
CA GLN A 228 -0.59 -15.79 0.07
C GLN A 228 0.07 -14.45 -0.30
N ILE A 229 -0.60 -13.34 0.06
CA ILE A 229 -0.24 -11.99 -0.36
C ILE A 229 0.61 -11.29 0.72
N THR A 230 1.52 -10.46 0.28
CA THR A 230 2.25 -9.52 1.14
C THR A 230 1.43 -8.25 1.32
N ILE A 231 1.39 -7.70 2.52
CA ILE A 231 0.60 -6.50 2.83
C ILE A 231 1.50 -5.44 3.47
N LEU A 232 1.42 -4.21 2.96
CA LEU A 232 1.94 -3.02 3.61
C LEU A 232 0.77 -2.13 3.98
N LEU A 233 0.65 -1.79 5.27
CA LEU A 233 -0.48 -1.01 5.73
C LEU A 233 -0.02 0.28 6.42
N ILE A 234 -0.72 1.40 6.18
CA ILE A 234 -0.69 2.58 7.05
C ILE A 234 -1.91 2.51 7.94
N GLU A 235 -1.73 2.63 9.23
CA GLU A 235 -2.81 2.71 10.21
C GLU A 235 -2.40 3.54 11.43
N HIS A 236 -3.41 4.01 12.16
CA HIS A 236 -3.28 4.66 13.46
C HIS A 236 -4.15 4.00 14.55
N HIS A 237 -4.93 2.99 14.17
CA HIS A 237 -5.63 2.11 15.12
C HIS A 237 -4.65 1.05 15.64
N MET A 238 -4.06 1.32 16.82
CA MET A 238 -2.97 0.48 17.36
C MET A 238 -3.41 -0.95 17.61
N ASP A 239 -4.65 -1.20 18.05
CA ASP A 239 -5.16 -2.56 18.26
C ASP A 239 -5.08 -3.38 16.98
N LEU A 240 -5.55 -2.84 15.84
CA LEU A 240 -5.45 -3.50 14.54
C LEU A 240 -3.99 -3.74 14.17
N VAL A 241 -3.13 -2.72 14.31
CA VAL A 241 -1.70 -2.82 13.95
C VAL A 241 -1.01 -3.92 14.74
N MET A 242 -1.19 -3.94 16.07
CA MET A 242 -0.54 -4.91 16.96
C MET A 242 -1.04 -6.34 16.71
N ASP A 243 -2.31 -6.52 16.34
CA ASP A 243 -2.91 -7.83 16.15
C ASP A 243 -2.42 -8.54 14.88
N ILE A 244 -2.23 -7.81 13.76
CA ILE A 244 -2.00 -8.47 12.47
C ILE A 244 -0.60 -8.29 11.90
N SER A 245 0.19 -7.34 12.40
CA SER A 245 1.49 -7.03 11.80
C SER A 245 2.58 -8.01 12.26
N ASP A 246 3.36 -8.50 11.32
CA ASP A 246 4.59 -9.25 11.62
C ASP A 246 5.72 -8.30 12.03
N ARG A 247 5.78 -7.11 11.41
CA ARG A 247 6.76 -6.04 11.71
C ARG A 247 6.13 -4.67 11.54
N ILE A 248 6.66 -3.71 12.29
CA ILE A 248 6.20 -2.33 12.29
C ILE A 248 7.39 -1.40 12.05
N TYR A 249 7.21 -0.40 11.20
CA TYR A 249 8.09 0.74 11.02
C TYR A 249 7.41 1.99 11.56
N VAL A 250 8.11 2.78 12.36
CA VAL A 250 7.57 3.99 12.99
C VAL A 250 8.25 5.22 12.43
N LEU A 251 7.45 6.09 11.81
CA LEU A 251 7.92 7.40 11.34
C LEU A 251 7.53 8.49 12.32
N ASP A 252 8.45 9.45 12.51
CA ASP A 252 8.18 10.72 13.15
C ASP A 252 8.92 11.83 12.43
N PHE A 253 8.25 12.96 12.14
CA PHE A 253 8.76 14.09 11.36
C PHE A 253 9.58 13.67 10.12
N GLY A 254 9.09 12.67 9.39
CA GLY A 254 9.73 12.15 8.17
C GLY A 254 10.84 11.14 8.40
N LYS A 255 11.27 10.88 9.62
CA LYS A 255 12.38 10.00 9.98
C LYS A 255 11.89 8.67 10.53
N LEU A 256 12.62 7.60 10.22
CA LEU A 256 12.40 6.31 10.84
C LEU A 256 13.00 6.35 12.27
N ILE A 257 12.13 6.29 13.29
CA ILE A 257 12.55 6.33 14.70
C ILE A 257 12.68 4.94 15.34
N ALA A 258 11.90 3.95 14.85
CA ALA A 258 11.96 2.57 15.32
C ALA A 258 11.45 1.59 14.25
N HIS A 259 11.90 0.35 14.31
CA HIS A 259 11.31 -0.78 13.59
C HIS A 259 11.53 -2.07 14.39
N GLY A 260 10.58 -3.00 14.30
CA GLY A 260 10.66 -4.27 15.03
C GLY A 260 9.34 -5.02 15.01
N VAL A 261 9.24 -6.05 15.83
CA VAL A 261 7.99 -6.77 16.06
C VAL A 261 7.04 -5.94 16.96
N PRO A 262 5.72 -6.21 16.95
CA PRO A 262 4.76 -5.42 17.73
C PRO A 262 5.14 -5.22 19.19
N GLU A 263 5.59 -6.27 19.88
CA GLU A 263 6.01 -6.22 21.29
C GLU A 263 7.17 -5.24 21.56
N GLU A 264 8.14 -5.19 20.62
CA GLU A 264 9.28 -4.27 20.74
C GLU A 264 8.84 -2.82 20.55
N ILE A 265 7.94 -2.58 19.59
CA ILE A 265 7.42 -1.24 19.28
C ILE A 265 6.55 -0.71 20.39
N GLN A 266 5.68 -1.53 20.98
CA GLN A 266 4.80 -1.15 22.08
C GLN A 266 5.55 -0.68 23.32
N ASN A 267 6.75 -1.23 23.57
CA ASN A 267 7.58 -0.92 24.74
C ASN A 267 8.71 0.07 24.42
N ASN A 268 8.75 0.64 23.22
CA ASN A 268 9.81 1.56 22.82
C ASN A 268 9.54 2.99 23.31
N GLU A 269 10.38 3.51 24.20
CA GLU A 269 10.22 4.83 24.80
C GLU A 269 10.12 5.95 23.74
N ARG A 270 10.97 5.92 22.69
CA ARG A 270 10.93 6.91 21.61
C ARG A 270 9.61 6.90 20.84
N VAL A 271 9.00 5.72 20.68
CA VAL A 271 7.69 5.60 20.04
C VAL A 271 6.60 6.16 20.94
N ILE A 272 6.65 5.83 22.23
CA ILE A 272 5.70 6.36 23.22
C ILE A 272 5.76 7.89 23.27
N ASP A 273 6.97 8.45 23.33
CA ASP A 273 7.18 9.91 23.36
C ASP A 273 6.67 10.61 22.11
N ALA A 274 6.91 10.03 20.93
CA ALA A 274 6.40 10.57 19.67
C ALA A 274 4.86 10.64 19.61
N TYR A 275 4.17 9.67 20.21
CA TYR A 275 2.70 9.68 20.28
C TYR A 275 2.13 10.55 21.40
N LEU A 276 2.87 10.74 22.50
CA LEU A 276 2.49 11.62 23.60
C LEU A 276 2.84 13.10 23.35
N GLY A 277 3.60 13.38 22.28
CA GLY A 277 4.05 14.73 21.93
C GLY A 277 5.11 15.29 22.89
N VAL A 278 5.85 14.43 23.58
CA VAL A 278 7.02 14.82 24.37
C VAL A 278 8.17 14.96 23.37
N SER A 279 8.51 16.18 22.98
CA SER A 279 9.67 16.46 22.15
C SER A 279 10.96 16.30 22.96
N ASP A 280 11.98 15.65 22.38
CA ASP A 280 13.37 15.56 22.90
C ASP A 280 14.08 16.94 23.01
N ASP A 281 13.36 18.07 22.92
CA ASP A 281 13.91 19.44 22.99
C ASP A 281 14.29 19.88 24.42
N ALA A 282 14.52 18.94 25.34
CA ALA A 282 14.91 19.24 26.72
C ALA A 282 16.35 18.84 27.07
N GLU A 283 17.25 18.74 26.09
CA GLU A 283 18.70 18.66 26.34
C GLU A 283 19.45 19.66 25.44
N ASP A 284 19.60 20.90 25.94
CA ASP A 284 20.74 21.79 25.74
C ASP A 284 21.02 22.62 27.00
#